data_25c62b103b0a6112a3ffe93a9ac9f95e
#
_entry.id   25c62b103b0a6112a3ffe93a9ac9f95e
#
_cell.length_a   1.000
_cell.length_b   1.000
_cell.length_c   1.000
_cell.angle_alpha   90.00
_cell.angle_beta   90.00
_cell.angle_gamma   90.00
#
_symmetry.space_group_name_H-M   'P 1'
#
loop_
_entity.id
_entity.type
_entity.pdbx_description
1 polymer ?
#
loop_
_entity_poly.entity_id
_entity_poly.type
_entity_poly.pdbx_seq_one_letter_code
_entity_poly.pdbx_strand_id
1 'polypeptide(L)'
;MSSIMKIENLRAKIGDKEILKGLNLELEPGKVHAIMGPNGAGKSTLSKALVGHYDIELTGGDIIYKGKSIKDMEAEERALEGIFLSFQHPVEIPGVNNAYFLRTALNAKLKHEGKDELNAAEFLRAMKGHLEALGMKSDMISRSLNEGFSGGEKKRNEILQMLILEPEVIILDEIDSGLDIDALRAVSEGINKMKDGKRSFLVITHYSRILDYIEPDYIHVLKDGRIIKTAGPELVAELEEHGYDSIEEE
;
A
#
# COMPACT_ATOMS: atom_id res chain seq x y z
N MET A 1 -6.78 19.48 10.31
CA MET A 1 -7.17 18.12 10.80
C MET A 1 -5.89 17.42 11.19
N SER A 2 -5.89 16.56 12.21
CA SER A 2 -4.66 15.83 12.56
C SER A 2 -4.40 14.76 11.50
N SER A 3 -3.16 14.61 11.03
CA SER A 3 -2.73 13.56 10.11
C SER A 3 -2.97 12.16 10.73
N ILE A 4 -3.37 11.17 9.91
CA ILE A 4 -3.50 9.78 10.36
C ILE A 4 -2.11 9.15 10.53
N MET A 5 -1.18 9.52 9.65
CA MET A 5 0.21 9.10 9.72
C MET A 5 1.11 10.31 9.46
N LYS A 6 2.13 10.46 10.29
CA LYS A 6 3.15 11.50 10.16
C LYS A 6 4.54 10.89 10.20
N ILE A 7 5.34 11.23 9.22
CA ILE A 7 6.71 10.77 9.07
C ILE A 7 7.60 11.98 9.32
N GLU A 8 8.47 11.90 10.32
CA GLU A 8 9.31 13.01 10.76
C GLU A 8 10.79 12.67 10.63
N ASN A 9 11.47 13.37 9.74
CA ASN A 9 12.94 13.26 9.54
C ASN A 9 13.41 11.80 9.39
N LEU A 10 12.63 10.97 8.71
CA LEU A 10 12.86 9.53 8.63
C LEU A 10 14.15 9.23 7.87
N ARG A 11 15.01 8.46 8.52
CA ARG A 11 16.26 7.93 7.95
C ARG A 11 16.22 6.42 7.98
N ALA A 12 16.59 5.82 6.85
CA ALA A 12 16.58 4.37 6.72
C ALA A 12 17.71 3.89 5.79
N LYS A 13 18.23 2.70 6.08
CA LYS A 13 19.27 2.05 5.27
C LYS A 13 18.88 0.62 4.90
N ILE A 14 19.50 0.14 3.83
CA ILE A 14 19.48 -1.26 3.39
C ILE A 14 20.95 -1.73 3.38
N GLY A 15 21.30 -2.68 4.24
CA GLY A 15 22.69 -3.01 4.50
C GLY A 15 23.45 -1.76 4.98
N ASP A 16 24.55 -1.42 4.31
CA ASP A 16 25.39 -0.24 4.67
C ASP A 16 24.97 1.06 3.95
N LYS A 17 23.97 1.01 3.05
CA LYS A 17 23.61 2.17 2.24
C LYS A 17 22.39 2.89 2.82
N GLU A 18 22.57 4.15 3.23
CA GLU A 18 21.47 5.05 3.59
C GLU A 18 20.68 5.42 2.33
N ILE A 19 19.37 5.17 2.36
CA ILE A 19 18.45 5.43 1.25
C ILE A 19 17.53 6.59 1.58
N LEU A 20 16.86 6.57 2.75
CA LEU A 20 16.04 7.70 3.21
C LEU A 20 16.90 8.60 4.08
N LYS A 21 16.87 9.91 3.77
CA LYS A 21 17.84 10.87 4.30
C LYS A 21 17.18 12.05 5.01
N GLY A 22 16.21 11.75 5.87
CA GLY A 22 15.45 12.77 6.60
C GLY A 22 14.15 13.14 5.88
N LEU A 23 13.39 12.13 5.45
CA LEU A 23 12.13 12.29 4.75
C LEU A 23 11.04 12.76 5.73
N ASN A 24 10.27 13.76 5.30
CA ASN A 24 9.07 14.24 5.99
C ASN A 24 7.87 14.03 5.09
N LEU A 25 6.77 13.49 5.64
CA LEU A 25 5.51 13.29 4.92
C LEU A 25 4.37 13.21 5.93
N GLU A 26 3.24 13.84 5.61
CA GLU A 26 2.01 13.69 6.39
C GLU A 26 0.91 13.11 5.49
N LEU A 27 0.21 12.08 5.99
CA LEU A 27 -0.97 11.51 5.35
C LEU A 27 -2.20 11.98 6.11
N GLU A 28 -3.10 12.65 5.40
CA GLU A 28 -4.38 13.09 5.95
C GLU A 28 -5.43 11.98 5.88
N PRO A 29 -6.36 11.90 6.85
CA PRO A 29 -7.46 10.94 6.78
C PRO A 29 -8.33 11.16 5.54
N GLY A 30 -8.67 10.07 4.85
CA GLY A 30 -9.56 10.08 3.70
C GLY A 30 -8.95 10.62 2.41
N LYS A 31 -7.65 10.90 2.38
CA LYS A 31 -6.94 11.46 1.24
C LYS A 31 -6.11 10.43 0.48
N VAL A 32 -5.91 10.71 -0.80
CA VAL A 32 -5.03 9.95 -1.69
C VAL A 32 -3.77 10.77 -1.93
N HIS A 33 -2.66 10.27 -1.44
CA HIS A 33 -1.33 10.81 -1.66
C HIS A 33 -0.61 9.96 -2.71
N ALA A 34 0.03 10.57 -3.68
CA ALA A 34 0.87 9.86 -4.63
C ALA A 34 2.34 10.26 -4.46
N ILE A 35 3.22 9.27 -4.47
CA ILE A 35 4.67 9.49 -4.51
C ILE A 35 5.17 9.14 -5.89
N MET A 36 5.77 10.12 -6.52
CA MET A 36 6.46 9.99 -7.80
C MET A 36 7.96 10.31 -7.62
N GLY A 37 8.80 9.79 -8.50
CA GLY A 37 10.22 10.06 -8.44
C GLY A 37 11.02 9.07 -9.31
N PRO A 38 12.28 9.38 -9.61
CA PRO A 38 13.13 8.54 -10.44
C PRO A 38 13.40 7.19 -9.79
N ASN A 39 13.90 6.25 -10.59
CA ASN A 39 14.36 4.96 -10.08
C ASN A 39 15.52 5.16 -9.10
N GLY A 40 15.48 4.44 -7.98
CA GLY A 40 16.48 4.57 -6.93
C GLY A 40 16.27 5.74 -5.97
N ALA A 41 15.22 6.56 -6.11
CA ALA A 41 14.93 7.66 -5.21
C ALA A 41 14.59 7.24 -3.76
N GLY A 42 14.21 5.98 -3.54
CA GLY A 42 13.84 5.44 -2.23
C GLY A 42 12.37 5.10 -2.06
N LYS A 43 11.57 5.09 -3.14
CA LYS A 43 10.12 4.85 -3.09
C LYS A 43 9.76 3.52 -2.40
N SER A 44 10.30 2.40 -2.87
CA SER A 44 10.03 1.08 -2.27
C SER A 44 10.74 0.88 -0.93
N THR A 45 11.78 1.67 -0.62
CA THR A 45 12.35 1.71 0.72
C THR A 45 11.39 2.38 1.69
N LEU A 46 10.72 3.45 1.26
CA LEU A 46 9.70 4.12 2.07
C LEU A 46 8.52 3.18 2.34
N SER A 47 7.95 2.54 1.31
CA SER A 47 6.82 1.60 1.50
C SER A 47 7.15 0.49 2.50
N LYS A 48 8.34 -0.11 2.37
CA LYS A 48 8.84 -1.14 3.26
C LYS A 48 9.10 -0.61 4.69
N ALA A 49 9.66 0.60 4.82
CA ALA A 49 9.90 1.23 6.12
C ALA A 49 8.61 1.46 6.90
N LEU A 50 7.54 1.91 6.21
CA LEU A 50 6.25 2.19 6.83
C LEU A 50 5.56 0.94 7.39
N VAL A 51 5.80 -0.23 6.80
CA VAL A 51 5.23 -1.51 7.27
C VAL A 51 6.18 -2.31 8.17
N GLY A 52 7.36 -1.79 8.50
CA GLY A 52 8.29 -2.49 9.37
C GLY A 52 8.96 -3.70 8.73
N HIS A 53 9.24 -3.65 7.41
CA HIS A 53 9.86 -4.77 6.71
C HIS A 53 11.30 -5.02 7.22
N TYR A 54 11.63 -6.26 7.46
CA TYR A 54 12.91 -6.69 8.07
C TYR A 54 14.18 -6.30 7.29
N ASP A 55 14.07 -6.04 5.99
CA ASP A 55 15.21 -5.56 5.18
C ASP A 55 15.58 -4.09 5.45
N ILE A 56 14.74 -3.35 6.16
CA ILE A 56 14.89 -1.91 6.37
C ILE A 56 15.30 -1.64 7.81
N GLU A 57 16.45 -1.00 7.99
CA GLU A 57 16.89 -0.51 9.30
C GLU A 57 16.60 0.98 9.40
N LEU A 58 15.75 1.37 10.37
CA LEU A 58 15.46 2.77 10.67
C LEU A 58 16.61 3.34 11.52
N THR A 59 17.34 4.32 10.97
CA THR A 59 18.52 4.91 11.62
C THR A 59 18.24 6.26 12.29
N GLY A 60 17.08 6.86 12.03
CA GLY A 60 16.69 8.13 12.62
C GLY A 60 15.27 8.54 12.26
N GLY A 61 14.78 9.58 12.91
CA GLY A 61 13.42 10.06 12.76
C GLY A 61 12.37 9.17 13.41
N ASP A 62 11.11 9.43 13.09
CA ASP A 62 9.97 8.70 13.65
C ASP A 62 8.85 8.49 12.61
N ILE A 63 8.00 7.49 12.85
CA ILE A 63 6.76 7.24 12.15
C ILE A 63 5.66 7.26 13.20
N ILE A 64 4.82 8.28 13.14
CA ILE A 64 3.72 8.49 14.09
C ILE A 64 2.42 8.10 13.40
N TYR A 65 1.73 7.11 13.93
CA TYR A 65 0.44 6.64 13.45
C TYR A 65 -0.63 6.81 14.53
N LYS A 66 -1.74 7.48 14.21
CA LYS A 66 -2.81 7.81 15.18
C LYS A 66 -2.26 8.47 16.47
N GLY A 67 -1.23 9.31 16.33
CA GLY A 67 -0.59 10.02 17.44
C GLY A 67 0.37 9.21 18.30
N LYS A 68 0.70 7.97 17.88
CA LYS A 68 1.67 7.10 18.57
C LYS A 68 2.82 6.75 17.66
N SER A 69 4.05 6.73 18.17
CA SER A 69 5.19 6.19 17.45
C SER A 69 5.01 4.70 17.20
N ILE A 70 5.23 4.28 15.94
CA ILE A 70 5.22 2.87 15.52
C ILE A 70 6.60 2.41 15.09
N LYS A 71 7.64 3.20 15.37
CA LYS A 71 9.00 2.93 14.91
C LYS A 71 9.50 1.55 15.34
N ASP A 72 9.22 1.17 16.58
CA ASP A 72 9.69 -0.07 17.19
C ASP A 72 8.66 -1.22 17.08
N MET A 73 7.52 -1.00 16.40
CA MET A 73 6.54 -2.05 16.15
C MET A 73 7.00 -2.97 15.01
N GLU A 74 6.82 -4.26 15.21
CA GLU A 74 7.03 -5.28 14.17
C GLU A 74 5.97 -5.20 13.06
N ALA A 75 6.23 -5.83 11.91
CA ALA A 75 5.35 -5.74 10.75
C ALA A 75 3.93 -6.27 11.03
N GLU A 76 3.82 -7.36 11.77
CA GLU A 76 2.53 -7.94 12.18
C GLU A 76 1.74 -7.01 13.12
N GLU A 77 2.39 -6.29 14.01
CA GLU A 77 1.75 -5.33 14.90
C GLU A 77 1.19 -4.14 14.08
N ARG A 78 1.97 -3.61 13.14
CA ARG A 78 1.50 -2.54 12.24
C ARG A 78 0.33 -2.99 11.34
N ALA A 79 0.35 -4.23 10.88
CA ALA A 79 -0.74 -4.80 10.10
C ALA A 79 -2.04 -4.92 10.93
N LEU A 80 -1.94 -5.35 12.19
CA LEU A 80 -3.08 -5.41 13.13
C LEU A 80 -3.65 -4.02 13.44
N GLU A 81 -2.81 -3.00 13.51
CA GLU A 81 -3.22 -1.60 13.68
C GLU A 81 -3.89 -1.00 12.43
N GLY A 82 -3.89 -1.71 11.30
CA GLY A 82 -4.59 -1.32 10.08
C GLY A 82 -3.73 -0.67 9.01
N ILE A 83 -2.43 -0.94 8.98
CA ILE A 83 -1.52 -0.54 7.89
C ILE A 83 -1.35 -1.72 6.93
N PHE A 84 -1.55 -1.49 5.64
CA PHE A 84 -1.47 -2.51 4.59
C PHE A 84 -0.52 -2.08 3.47
N LEU A 85 0.27 -3.02 2.97
CA LEU A 85 1.12 -2.83 1.79
C LEU A 85 0.71 -3.82 0.69
N SER A 86 0.35 -3.29 -0.49
CA SER A 86 0.32 -4.05 -1.73
C SER A 86 1.72 -4.02 -2.34
N PHE A 87 2.37 -5.15 -2.41
CA PHE A 87 3.74 -5.27 -2.92
C PHE A 87 3.80 -5.13 -4.45
N GLN A 88 4.88 -4.59 -4.95
CA GLN A 88 5.17 -4.60 -6.40
C GLN A 88 5.10 -6.02 -6.97
N HIS A 89 5.68 -6.99 -6.27
CA HIS A 89 5.65 -8.41 -6.61
C HIS A 89 5.03 -9.22 -5.47
N PRO A 90 3.73 -9.59 -5.58
CA PRO A 90 3.07 -10.41 -4.56
C PRO A 90 3.76 -11.76 -4.38
N VAL A 91 4.02 -12.12 -3.13
CA VAL A 91 4.73 -13.36 -2.77
C VAL A 91 3.83 -14.57 -3.03
N GLU A 92 4.42 -15.65 -3.55
CA GLU A 92 3.79 -16.96 -3.63
C GLU A 92 4.13 -17.76 -2.38
N ILE A 93 3.11 -18.40 -1.78
CA ILE A 93 3.32 -19.30 -0.61
C ILE A 93 2.75 -20.68 -0.95
N PRO A 94 3.58 -21.56 -1.54
CA PRO A 94 3.17 -22.90 -1.89
C PRO A 94 2.66 -23.70 -0.67
N GLY A 95 1.59 -24.44 -0.85
CA GLY A 95 1.00 -25.27 0.21
C GLY A 95 0.15 -24.51 1.24
N VAL A 96 0.14 -23.17 1.22
CA VAL A 96 -0.74 -22.38 2.09
C VAL A 96 -2.00 -21.99 1.31
N ASN A 97 -3.13 -22.60 1.67
CA ASN A 97 -4.42 -22.33 1.04
C ASN A 97 -4.84 -20.85 1.22
N ASN A 98 -5.24 -20.20 0.12
CA ASN A 98 -5.55 -18.76 0.08
C ASN A 98 -6.71 -18.38 1.04
N ALA A 99 -7.81 -19.17 1.06
CA ALA A 99 -8.93 -18.91 1.98
C ALA A 99 -8.52 -19.10 3.45
N TYR A 100 -7.68 -20.10 3.73
CA TYR A 100 -7.15 -20.30 5.08
C TYR A 100 -6.27 -19.14 5.53
N PHE A 101 -5.36 -18.69 4.67
CA PHE A 101 -4.50 -17.54 4.91
C PHE A 101 -5.32 -16.28 5.23
N LEU A 102 -6.28 -15.96 4.35
CA LEU A 102 -7.12 -14.75 4.50
C LEU A 102 -7.98 -14.79 5.77
N ARG A 103 -8.57 -15.95 6.08
CA ARG A 103 -9.34 -16.12 7.31
C ARG A 103 -8.47 -15.98 8.56
N THR A 104 -7.28 -16.55 8.54
CA THR A 104 -6.34 -16.46 9.67
C THR A 104 -5.93 -15.00 9.90
N ALA A 105 -5.60 -14.26 8.85
CA ALA A 105 -5.26 -12.85 8.95
C ALA A 105 -6.43 -12.01 9.46
N LEU A 106 -7.66 -12.23 8.94
CA LEU A 106 -8.86 -11.54 9.40
C LEU A 106 -9.16 -11.85 10.86
N ASN A 107 -9.08 -13.11 11.27
CA ASN A 107 -9.34 -13.51 12.65
C ASN A 107 -8.31 -12.95 13.63
N ALA A 108 -7.03 -12.85 13.22
CA ALA A 108 -6.02 -12.17 14.02
C ALA A 108 -6.36 -10.69 14.25
N LYS A 109 -6.84 -9.99 13.21
CA LYS A 109 -7.31 -8.61 13.32
C LYS A 109 -8.55 -8.50 14.20
N LEU A 110 -9.57 -9.33 13.98
CA LEU A 110 -10.81 -9.33 14.79
C LEU A 110 -10.50 -9.54 16.26
N LYS A 111 -9.61 -10.48 16.57
CA LYS A 111 -9.14 -10.73 17.94
C LYS A 111 -8.42 -9.53 18.54
N HIS A 112 -7.56 -8.86 17.77
CA HIS A 112 -6.89 -7.64 18.20
C HIS A 112 -7.90 -6.53 18.51
N GLU A 113 -8.97 -6.43 17.73
CA GLU A 113 -10.08 -5.47 17.94
C GLU A 113 -11.07 -5.91 19.06
N GLY A 114 -10.85 -7.04 19.72
CA GLY A 114 -11.76 -7.58 20.74
C GLY A 114 -13.09 -8.12 20.19
N LYS A 115 -13.11 -8.51 18.90
CA LYS A 115 -14.27 -9.09 18.21
C LYS A 115 -14.15 -10.62 18.12
N ASP A 116 -15.30 -11.28 17.90
CA ASP A 116 -15.35 -12.72 17.71
C ASP A 116 -14.72 -13.14 16.38
N GLU A 117 -14.03 -14.28 16.41
CA GLU A 117 -13.43 -14.88 15.23
C GLU A 117 -14.50 -15.55 14.33
N LEU A 118 -14.31 -15.47 13.02
CA LEU A 118 -15.19 -16.11 12.05
C LEU A 118 -14.80 -17.59 11.85
N ASN A 119 -15.80 -18.48 11.87
CA ASN A 119 -15.61 -19.83 11.39
C ASN A 119 -15.48 -19.90 9.85
N ALA A 120 -15.14 -21.07 9.31
CA ALA A 120 -14.91 -21.21 7.87
C ALA A 120 -16.14 -20.89 7.01
N ALA A 121 -17.34 -21.25 7.47
CA ALA A 121 -18.55 -21.02 6.71
C ALA A 121 -18.98 -19.54 6.72
N GLU A 122 -18.80 -18.85 7.84
CA GLU A 122 -19.03 -17.41 7.97
C GLU A 122 -18.07 -16.61 7.10
N PHE A 123 -16.78 -16.96 7.15
CA PHE A 123 -15.76 -16.33 6.32
C PHE A 123 -16.04 -16.49 4.82
N LEU A 124 -16.33 -17.72 4.34
CA LEU A 124 -16.66 -17.96 2.93
C LEU A 124 -17.90 -17.18 2.47
N ARG A 125 -18.88 -17.01 3.36
CA ARG A 125 -20.09 -16.22 3.10
C ARG A 125 -19.78 -14.74 2.95
N ALA A 126 -18.95 -14.19 3.86
CA ALA A 126 -18.50 -12.81 3.81
C ALA A 126 -17.67 -12.51 2.54
N MET A 127 -16.84 -13.46 2.12
CA MET A 127 -15.94 -13.30 0.98
C MET A 127 -16.63 -13.36 -0.39
N LYS A 128 -17.79 -14.00 -0.49
CA LYS A 128 -18.47 -14.26 -1.78
C LYS A 128 -18.71 -12.99 -2.59
N GLY A 129 -19.24 -11.93 -1.97
CA GLY A 129 -19.51 -10.66 -2.63
C GLY A 129 -18.25 -9.95 -3.14
N HIS A 130 -17.13 -10.08 -2.42
CA HIS A 130 -15.85 -9.50 -2.84
C HIS A 130 -15.26 -10.23 -4.05
N LEU A 131 -15.36 -11.57 -4.09
CA LEU A 131 -14.94 -12.37 -5.25
C LEU A 131 -15.71 -11.99 -6.51
N GLU A 132 -17.04 -11.91 -6.40
CA GLU A 132 -17.91 -11.51 -7.51
C GLU A 132 -17.57 -10.09 -8.00
N ALA A 133 -17.36 -9.15 -7.08
CA ALA A 133 -17.02 -7.76 -7.40
C ALA A 133 -15.65 -7.61 -8.11
N LEU A 134 -14.72 -8.54 -7.87
CA LEU A 134 -13.39 -8.56 -8.50
C LEU A 134 -13.33 -9.48 -9.74
N GLY A 135 -14.44 -10.12 -10.13
CA GLY A 135 -14.46 -11.10 -11.22
C GLY A 135 -13.53 -12.30 -10.97
N MET A 136 -13.30 -12.64 -9.70
CA MET A 136 -12.46 -13.77 -9.31
C MET A 136 -13.26 -15.06 -9.28
N LYS A 137 -12.68 -16.13 -9.81
CA LYS A 137 -13.27 -17.47 -9.75
C LYS A 137 -13.15 -18.02 -8.33
N SER A 138 -14.19 -18.75 -7.87
CA SER A 138 -14.22 -19.33 -6.53
C SER A 138 -13.14 -20.40 -6.28
N ASP A 139 -12.63 -21.05 -7.32
CA ASP A 139 -11.55 -22.02 -7.21
C ASP A 139 -10.20 -21.38 -6.82
N MET A 140 -9.98 -20.09 -7.13
CA MET A 140 -8.76 -19.37 -6.78
C MET A 140 -8.52 -19.30 -5.26
N ILE A 141 -9.58 -19.26 -4.46
CA ILE A 141 -9.45 -19.22 -3.01
C ILE A 141 -9.09 -20.59 -2.38
N SER A 142 -9.33 -21.69 -3.11
CA SER A 142 -8.94 -23.04 -2.67
C SER A 142 -7.51 -23.43 -3.07
N ARG A 143 -6.85 -22.63 -3.94
CA ARG A 143 -5.46 -22.84 -4.36
C ARG A 143 -4.49 -22.25 -3.34
N SER A 144 -3.22 -22.61 -3.46
CA SER A 144 -2.15 -21.98 -2.68
C SER A 144 -2.06 -20.49 -2.98
N LEU A 145 -1.70 -19.69 -1.98
CA LEU A 145 -1.61 -18.23 -2.08
C LEU A 145 -0.69 -17.82 -3.23
N ASN A 146 -1.28 -17.18 -4.24
CA ASN A 146 -0.62 -16.66 -5.45
C ASN A 146 0.12 -17.69 -6.32
N GLU A 147 0.16 -18.97 -5.95
CA GLU A 147 0.89 -20.01 -6.69
C GLU A 147 0.26 -20.25 -8.06
N GLY A 148 1.06 -20.02 -9.11
CA GLY A 148 0.63 -20.16 -10.50
C GLY A 148 -0.47 -19.17 -10.92
N PHE A 149 -0.66 -18.07 -10.22
CA PHE A 149 -1.53 -16.98 -10.64
C PHE A 149 -0.82 -16.12 -11.67
N SER A 150 -1.55 -15.64 -12.67
CA SER A 150 -1.08 -14.58 -13.55
C SER A 150 -0.85 -13.27 -12.77
N GLY A 151 -0.12 -12.31 -13.34
CA GLY A 151 0.11 -11.01 -12.71
C GLY A 151 -1.20 -10.31 -12.31
N GLY A 152 -2.18 -10.29 -13.22
CA GLY A 152 -3.50 -9.70 -12.94
C GLY A 152 -4.30 -10.46 -11.86
N GLU A 153 -4.19 -11.78 -11.80
CA GLU A 153 -4.82 -12.58 -10.74
C GLU A 153 -4.17 -12.33 -9.37
N LYS A 154 -2.84 -12.21 -9.30
CA LYS A 154 -2.12 -11.84 -8.08
C LYS A 154 -2.57 -10.47 -7.56
N LYS A 155 -2.67 -9.48 -8.45
CA LYS A 155 -3.13 -8.14 -8.07
C LYS A 155 -4.58 -8.13 -7.60
N ARG A 156 -5.48 -8.83 -8.29
CA ARG A 156 -6.86 -8.99 -7.80
C ARG A 156 -6.93 -9.68 -6.43
N ASN A 157 -6.04 -10.65 -6.18
CA ASN A 157 -5.95 -11.29 -4.87
C ASN A 157 -5.45 -10.33 -3.77
N GLU A 158 -4.54 -9.40 -4.07
CA GLU A 158 -4.15 -8.33 -3.12
C GLU A 158 -5.32 -7.37 -2.84
N ILE A 159 -6.08 -6.97 -3.87
CA ILE A 159 -7.30 -6.17 -3.65
C ILE A 159 -8.32 -6.93 -2.79
N LEU A 160 -8.48 -8.24 -3.01
CA LEU A 160 -9.32 -9.08 -2.16
C LEU A 160 -8.85 -9.04 -0.70
N GLN A 161 -7.53 -9.12 -0.44
CA GLN A 161 -6.98 -8.98 0.90
C GLN A 161 -7.34 -7.63 1.53
N MET A 162 -7.18 -6.52 0.79
CA MET A 162 -7.56 -5.19 1.26
C MET A 162 -9.05 -5.09 1.60
N LEU A 163 -9.92 -5.61 0.74
CA LEU A 163 -11.38 -5.59 0.96
C LEU A 163 -11.80 -6.40 2.18
N ILE A 164 -11.10 -7.50 2.49
CA ILE A 164 -11.38 -8.36 3.64
C ILE A 164 -10.79 -7.78 4.92
N LEU A 165 -9.56 -7.29 4.87
CA LEU A 165 -8.85 -6.79 6.05
C LEU A 165 -9.23 -5.36 6.43
N GLU A 166 -9.85 -4.62 5.53
CA GLU A 166 -10.32 -3.24 5.75
C GLU A 166 -9.29 -2.35 6.47
N PRO A 167 -8.08 -2.18 5.91
CA PRO A 167 -7.05 -1.35 6.53
C PRO A 167 -7.44 0.14 6.49
N GLU A 168 -6.84 0.94 7.38
CA GLU A 168 -7.05 2.38 7.45
C GLU A 168 -6.02 3.18 6.65
N VAL A 169 -4.78 2.67 6.58
CA VAL A 169 -3.73 3.21 5.70
C VAL A 169 -3.32 2.13 4.70
N ILE A 170 -3.46 2.45 3.43
CA ILE A 170 -3.20 1.54 2.31
C ILE A 170 -2.05 2.09 1.48
N ILE A 171 -0.96 1.34 1.44
CA ILE A 171 0.22 1.66 0.65
C ILE A 171 0.20 0.77 -0.59
N LEU A 172 0.22 1.39 -1.77
CA LEU A 172 0.15 0.73 -3.07
C LEU A 172 1.49 0.95 -3.79
N ASP A 173 2.38 -0.05 -3.74
CA ASP A 173 3.72 0.07 -4.33
C ASP A 173 3.74 -0.52 -5.74
N GLU A 174 3.77 0.36 -6.75
CA GLU A 174 3.84 0.05 -8.19
C GLU A 174 2.82 -1.04 -8.63
N ILE A 175 1.58 -0.91 -8.16
CA ILE A 175 0.53 -1.91 -8.42
C ILE A 175 0.12 -2.03 -9.89
N ASP A 176 0.45 -1.03 -10.70
CA ASP A 176 0.20 -0.97 -12.14
C ASP A 176 1.28 -1.71 -12.96
N SER A 177 2.38 -2.11 -12.33
CA SER A 177 3.48 -2.80 -13.01
C SER A 177 3.03 -4.15 -13.57
N GLY A 178 3.22 -4.33 -14.89
CA GLY A 178 2.90 -5.57 -15.60
C GLY A 178 1.41 -5.87 -15.77
N LEU A 179 0.52 -4.90 -15.50
CA LEU A 179 -0.91 -5.03 -15.76
C LEU A 179 -1.27 -4.54 -17.17
N ASP A 180 -2.16 -5.29 -17.85
CA ASP A 180 -2.87 -4.79 -19.01
C ASP A 180 -3.96 -3.77 -18.60
N ILE A 181 -4.59 -3.13 -19.60
CA ILE A 181 -5.57 -2.06 -19.38
C ILE A 181 -6.77 -2.55 -18.56
N ASP A 182 -7.25 -3.76 -18.84
CA ASP A 182 -8.45 -4.29 -18.22
C ASP A 182 -8.18 -4.68 -16.76
N ALA A 183 -7.02 -5.27 -16.48
CA ALA A 183 -6.58 -5.57 -15.11
C ALA A 183 -6.35 -4.31 -14.31
N LEU A 184 -5.71 -3.28 -14.89
CA LEU A 184 -5.51 -1.98 -14.24
C LEU A 184 -6.84 -1.32 -13.87
N ARG A 185 -7.82 -1.33 -14.78
CA ARG A 185 -9.17 -0.80 -14.51
C ARG A 185 -9.85 -1.54 -13.36
N ALA A 186 -9.86 -2.87 -13.40
CA ALA A 186 -10.49 -3.69 -12.36
C ALA A 186 -9.86 -3.47 -10.97
N VAL A 187 -8.52 -3.36 -10.91
CA VAL A 187 -7.77 -3.05 -9.70
C VAL A 187 -8.14 -1.66 -9.18
N SER A 188 -8.12 -0.65 -10.05
CA SER A 188 -8.46 0.73 -9.67
C SER A 188 -9.91 0.88 -9.22
N GLU A 189 -10.86 0.19 -9.84
CA GLU A 189 -12.26 0.14 -9.40
C GLU A 189 -12.38 -0.47 -7.98
N GLY A 190 -11.62 -1.53 -7.69
CA GLY A 190 -11.54 -2.13 -6.35
C GLY A 190 -11.05 -1.13 -5.30
N ILE A 191 -9.99 -0.39 -5.60
CA ILE A 191 -9.42 0.65 -4.74
C ILE A 191 -10.42 1.79 -4.54
N ASN A 192 -11.04 2.28 -5.62
CA ASN A 192 -11.99 3.38 -5.55
C ASN A 192 -13.23 3.03 -4.71
N LYS A 193 -13.67 1.77 -4.69
CA LYS A 193 -14.75 1.31 -3.80
C LYS A 193 -14.39 1.41 -2.31
N MET A 194 -13.09 1.44 -1.98
CA MET A 194 -12.60 1.58 -0.61
C MET A 194 -12.43 3.05 -0.19
N LYS A 195 -12.53 4.01 -1.11
CA LYS A 195 -12.50 5.45 -0.79
C LYS A 195 -13.78 5.85 -0.08
N ASP A 196 -13.74 5.89 1.24
CA ASP A 196 -14.89 6.19 2.12
C ASP A 196 -14.75 7.53 2.87
N GLY A 197 -13.73 8.32 2.51
CA GLY A 197 -13.39 9.58 3.17
C GLY A 197 -12.74 9.40 4.56
N LYS A 198 -12.39 8.18 4.95
CA LYS A 198 -11.70 7.84 6.21
C LYS A 198 -10.36 7.17 5.96
N ARG A 199 -10.32 6.20 5.03
CA ARG A 199 -9.12 5.47 4.64
C ARG A 199 -8.18 6.36 3.85
N SER A 200 -6.91 6.29 4.15
CA SER A 200 -5.87 7.05 3.46
C SER A 200 -5.07 6.13 2.55
N PHE A 201 -4.74 6.63 1.38
CA PHE A 201 -4.00 5.89 0.36
C PHE A 201 -2.66 6.56 0.09
N LEU A 202 -1.59 5.78 0.05
CA LEU A 202 -0.28 6.19 -0.42
C LEU A 202 0.05 5.39 -1.69
N VAL A 203 -0.15 6.00 -2.84
CA VAL A 203 0.12 5.39 -4.15
C VAL A 203 1.55 5.71 -4.56
N ILE A 204 2.38 4.69 -4.70
CA ILE A 204 3.75 4.82 -5.18
C ILE A 204 3.79 4.34 -6.61
N THR A 205 4.15 5.21 -7.53
CA THR A 205 4.25 4.88 -8.95
C THR A 205 5.28 5.75 -9.66
N HIS A 206 5.80 5.26 -10.76
CA HIS A 206 6.60 6.02 -11.70
C HIS A 206 5.85 6.28 -13.03
N TYR A 207 4.60 5.81 -13.12
CA TYR A 207 3.71 6.04 -14.25
C TYR A 207 2.49 6.85 -13.83
N SER A 208 2.19 7.91 -14.57
CA SER A 208 0.99 8.74 -14.33
C SER A 208 -0.31 7.98 -14.58
N ARG A 209 -0.29 7.00 -15.47
CA ARG A 209 -1.49 6.28 -15.93
C ARG A 209 -2.40 5.74 -14.83
N ILE A 210 -1.85 5.25 -13.70
CA ILE A 210 -2.67 4.79 -12.57
C ILE A 210 -3.39 5.96 -11.89
N LEU A 211 -2.79 7.15 -11.92
CA LEU A 211 -3.33 8.34 -11.28
C LEU A 211 -4.56 8.88 -12.00
N ASP A 212 -4.74 8.57 -13.30
CA ASP A 212 -5.96 8.86 -14.07
C ASP A 212 -7.17 8.09 -13.53
N TYR A 213 -6.95 6.92 -12.93
CA TYR A 213 -8.01 6.08 -12.37
C TYR A 213 -8.23 6.31 -10.87
N ILE A 214 -7.17 6.64 -10.12
CA ILE A 214 -7.23 6.74 -8.64
C ILE A 214 -7.35 8.20 -8.16
N GLU A 215 -7.08 9.18 -8.99
CA GLU A 215 -7.20 10.63 -8.72
C GLU A 215 -6.62 11.03 -7.35
N PRO A 216 -5.33 11.40 -7.27
CA PRO A 216 -4.70 11.80 -6.01
C PRO A 216 -5.12 13.20 -5.58
N ASP A 217 -5.17 13.44 -4.27
CA ASP A 217 -5.32 14.78 -3.69
C ASP A 217 -3.98 15.53 -3.66
N TYR A 218 -2.88 14.79 -3.44
CA TYR A 218 -1.52 15.33 -3.34
C TYR A 218 -0.52 14.49 -4.11
N ILE A 219 0.42 15.17 -4.75
CA ILE A 219 1.58 14.57 -5.40
C ILE A 219 2.84 14.99 -4.64
N HIS A 220 3.66 14.01 -4.27
CA HIS A 220 4.93 14.22 -3.62
C HIS A 220 6.06 13.74 -4.52
N VAL A 221 7.04 14.58 -4.79
CA VAL A 221 8.23 14.20 -5.56
C VAL A 221 9.32 13.73 -4.61
N LEU A 222 9.66 12.44 -4.71
CA LEU A 222 10.75 11.84 -3.96
C LEU A 222 12.02 11.81 -4.82
N LYS A 223 13.08 12.45 -4.36
CA LYS A 223 14.41 12.47 -4.99
C LYS A 223 15.48 12.32 -3.91
N ASP A 224 16.46 11.47 -4.14
CA ASP A 224 17.60 11.24 -3.24
C ASP A 224 17.24 10.98 -1.77
N GLY A 225 16.13 10.27 -1.52
CA GLY A 225 15.67 9.89 -0.19
C GLY A 225 14.95 11.01 0.57
N ARG A 226 14.49 12.06 -0.11
CA ARG A 226 13.73 13.19 0.47
C ARG A 226 12.54 13.55 -0.39
N ILE A 227 11.47 14.04 0.22
CA ILE A 227 10.43 14.74 -0.51
C ILE A 227 10.94 16.16 -0.80
N ILE A 228 11.04 16.50 -2.09
CA ILE A 228 11.57 17.79 -2.55
C ILE A 228 10.47 18.76 -2.98
N LYS A 229 9.29 18.25 -3.34
CA LYS A 229 8.13 19.08 -3.71
C LYS A 229 6.84 18.35 -3.36
N THR A 230 5.84 19.10 -2.90
CA THR A 230 4.47 18.60 -2.69
C THR A 230 3.50 19.61 -3.33
N ALA A 231 2.62 19.13 -4.19
CA ALA A 231 1.59 19.95 -4.83
C ALA A 231 0.31 19.15 -5.12
N GLY A 232 -0.66 19.77 -5.77
CA GLY A 232 -1.87 19.10 -6.23
C GLY A 232 -1.65 18.22 -7.47
N PRO A 233 -2.74 17.66 -8.03
CA PRO A 233 -2.69 16.79 -9.21
C PRO A 233 -2.03 17.41 -10.45
N GLU A 234 -2.05 18.73 -10.56
CA GLU A 234 -1.41 19.47 -11.66
C GLU A 234 0.09 19.22 -11.79
N LEU A 235 0.76 18.80 -10.71
CA LEU A 235 2.18 18.47 -10.72
C LEU A 235 2.51 17.28 -11.64
N VAL A 236 1.55 16.39 -11.87
CA VAL A 236 1.75 15.24 -12.78
C VAL A 236 2.09 15.71 -14.19
N ALA A 237 1.33 16.69 -14.71
CA ALA A 237 1.56 17.23 -16.04
C ALA A 237 2.93 17.94 -16.15
N GLU A 238 3.35 18.66 -15.12
CA GLU A 238 4.67 19.28 -15.03
C GLU A 238 5.80 18.23 -15.09
N LEU A 239 5.62 17.12 -14.34
CA LEU A 239 6.59 16.02 -14.32
C LEU A 239 6.68 15.27 -15.66
N GLU A 240 5.56 15.11 -16.37
CA GLU A 240 5.54 14.47 -17.68
C GLU A 240 6.20 15.34 -18.76
N GLU A 241 6.00 16.65 -18.71
CA GLU A 241 6.55 17.59 -19.69
C GLU A 241 8.05 17.85 -19.48
N HIS A 242 8.47 18.04 -18.23
CA HIS A 242 9.81 18.53 -17.90
C HIS A 242 10.71 17.51 -17.19
N GLY A 243 10.16 16.38 -16.72
CA GLY A 243 10.89 15.36 -15.96
C GLY A 243 11.24 15.79 -14.53
N TYR A 244 11.82 14.85 -13.79
CA TYR A 244 12.16 15.05 -12.36
C TYR A 244 13.35 16.00 -12.13
N ASP A 245 14.20 16.21 -13.14
CA ASP A 245 15.39 17.08 -12.99
C ASP A 245 15.06 18.57 -13.03
N SER A 246 13.90 18.93 -13.55
CA SER A 246 13.41 20.31 -13.57
C SER A 246 12.86 20.78 -12.21
N ILE A 247 12.58 19.86 -11.29
CA ILE A 247 12.02 20.18 -9.98
C ILE A 247 13.13 20.64 -9.06
N GLU A 248 13.05 21.92 -8.64
CA GLU A 248 13.93 22.50 -7.62
C GLU A 248 13.44 22.10 -6.21
N GLU A 249 14.36 21.93 -5.27
CA GLU A 249 14.02 21.72 -3.84
C GLU A 249 13.37 23.00 -3.28
N GLU A 250 12.22 22.86 -2.66
CA GLU A 250 11.53 23.93 -1.91
C GLU A 250 12.03 24.01 -0.46
#